data_64a9465cbf676358251e04a54eaafc91
#
_entry.id   64a9465cbf676358251e04a54eaafc91
#
_cell.length_a   1.000
_cell.length_b   1.000
_cell.length_c   1.000
_cell.angle_alpha   90.00
_cell.angle_beta   90.00
_cell.angle_gamma   90.00
#
_symmetry.space_group_name_H-M   'P 1'
#
loop_
_entity.id
_entity.type
_entity.pdbx_description
1 polymer ?
#
loop_
_entity_poly.entity_id
_entity_poly.type
_entity_poly.pdbx_seq_one_letter_code
_entity_poly.pdbx_strand_id
1 'polypeptide(L)'
;NESCNIYAPEYRQATYYSFFDVNNNGRNALDLAYSDIESAFSFFIENLNKDKPFIIAAHSQGALHAHRLINKMVDNTDLKNRLVCAYVIGYIIPEKYYEDLFPNTIKSSSFNDTGCIISWSSVVEGFKRNREKTLFWKPEGWSVELMSQRIVSTNPFSWTNDDGWYADDKNKSIINKAQNYDFTDRLSSEHTGAKKSIGLTRIQGFDCSLNNESGLLEARGALIDSIKKMKYFNGDLHPFDIMLFWGTLRQNIKDRIDAFI
;
A
#
# COMPACT_ATOMS: atom_id res chain seq x y z
N ASN A 1 7.96 8.20 -10.89
CA ASN A 1 8.52 9.55 -11.15
C ASN A 1 8.02 10.20 -12.45
N GLU A 2 6.95 9.69 -13.04
CA GLU A 2 6.37 10.29 -14.25
C GLU A 2 5.54 11.53 -13.91
N SER A 3 4.81 11.49 -12.79
CA SER A 3 3.87 12.54 -12.38
C SER A 3 4.33 13.33 -11.15
N CYS A 4 5.32 12.87 -10.41
CA CYS A 4 5.82 13.54 -9.20
C CYS A 4 7.29 13.22 -8.93
N ASN A 5 7.92 14.07 -8.10
CA ASN A 5 9.24 13.77 -7.52
C ASN A 5 9.09 12.70 -6.45
N ILE A 6 10.02 11.76 -6.40
CA ILE A 6 10.00 10.66 -5.44
C ILE A 6 11.04 10.90 -4.36
N TYR A 7 10.60 10.80 -3.11
CA TYR A 7 11.42 10.82 -1.91
C TYR A 7 11.16 9.54 -1.13
N ALA A 8 12.16 8.71 -0.98
CA ALA A 8 12.06 7.43 -0.26
C ALA A 8 13.01 7.47 0.95
N PRO A 9 12.50 7.38 2.18
CA PRO A 9 13.35 7.35 3.35
C PRO A 9 14.07 6.01 3.47
N GLU A 10 15.34 6.05 3.82
CA GLU A 10 16.01 4.90 4.40
C GLU A 10 15.70 4.86 5.90
N TYR A 11 15.23 3.72 6.39
CA TYR A 11 14.85 3.55 7.79
C TYR A 11 15.24 2.15 8.30
N ARG A 12 15.42 2.01 9.58
CA ARG A 12 15.71 0.74 10.24
C ARG A 12 14.48 -0.15 10.27
N GLN A 13 14.31 -0.96 9.24
CA GLN A 13 13.15 -1.84 9.11
C GLN A 13 13.12 -2.88 10.25
N ALA A 14 11.94 -3.06 10.83
CA ALA A 14 11.70 -4.18 11.73
C ALA A 14 11.69 -5.49 10.94
N THR A 15 12.14 -6.57 11.54
CA THR A 15 12.12 -7.90 10.92
C THR A 15 10.68 -8.41 10.76
N TYR A 16 10.47 -9.35 9.85
CA TYR A 16 9.15 -9.95 9.64
C TYR A 16 8.58 -10.58 10.94
N TYR A 17 9.45 -11.15 11.78
CA TYR A 17 9.06 -11.72 13.07
C TYR A 17 8.40 -10.69 14.00
N SER A 18 8.77 -9.42 13.91
CA SER A 18 8.24 -8.35 14.77
C SER A 18 6.72 -8.18 14.70
N PHE A 19 6.10 -8.57 13.58
CA PHE A 19 4.64 -8.48 13.41
C PHE A 19 3.88 -9.54 14.23
N PHE A 20 4.53 -10.64 14.57
CA PHE A 20 3.95 -11.76 15.30
C PHE A 20 4.43 -11.82 16.75
N ASP A 21 5.47 -11.05 17.08
CA ASP A 21 5.95 -10.95 18.45
C ASP A 21 5.04 -10.00 19.25
N VAL A 22 4.10 -10.62 19.96
CA VAL A 22 3.18 -9.90 20.85
C VAL A 22 3.86 -9.33 22.12
N ASN A 23 5.14 -9.65 22.33
CA ASN A 23 5.94 -9.12 23.40
C ASN A 23 6.49 -7.71 23.05
N ASN A 24 7.24 -7.13 24.00
CA ASN A 24 7.74 -5.77 23.84
C ASN A 24 8.77 -5.59 22.71
N ASN A 25 9.54 -6.64 22.34
CA ASN A 25 10.61 -6.52 21.36
C ASN A 25 10.08 -6.20 19.95
N GLY A 26 8.97 -6.84 19.52
CA GLY A 26 8.34 -6.54 18.25
C GLY A 26 7.82 -5.11 18.18
N ARG A 27 7.15 -4.68 19.26
CA ARG A 27 6.63 -3.30 19.38
C ARG A 27 7.77 -2.29 19.37
N ASN A 28 8.83 -2.50 20.13
CA ASN A 28 10.00 -1.62 20.19
C ASN A 28 10.70 -1.52 18.82
N ALA A 29 10.82 -2.63 18.09
CA ALA A 29 11.40 -2.62 16.75
C ALA A 29 10.55 -1.80 15.76
N LEU A 30 9.22 -1.94 15.82
CA LEU A 30 8.30 -1.14 15.00
C LEU A 30 8.28 0.34 15.41
N ASP A 31 8.39 0.65 16.71
CA ASP A 31 8.50 2.03 17.18
C ASP A 31 9.82 2.69 16.73
N LEU A 32 10.92 1.94 16.74
CA LEU A 32 12.20 2.42 16.23
C LEU A 32 12.12 2.71 14.72
N ALA A 33 11.56 1.78 13.95
CA ALA A 33 11.33 1.97 12.52
C ALA A 33 10.47 3.20 12.23
N TYR A 34 9.39 3.38 13.00
CA TYR A 34 8.52 4.54 12.86
C TYR A 34 9.23 5.85 13.20
N SER A 35 10.09 5.90 14.22
CA SER A 35 10.81 7.11 14.58
C SER A 35 11.72 7.64 13.46
N ASP A 36 12.32 6.73 12.68
CA ASP A 36 13.10 7.12 11.50
C ASP A 36 12.22 7.72 10.41
N ILE A 37 11.03 7.12 10.17
CA ILE A 37 10.07 7.61 9.18
C ILE A 37 9.50 8.96 9.59
N GLU A 38 9.15 9.15 10.85
CA GLU A 38 8.66 10.43 11.40
C GLU A 38 9.71 11.54 11.21
N SER A 39 10.97 11.26 11.54
CA SER A 39 12.09 12.19 11.34
C SER A 39 12.31 12.52 9.87
N ALA A 40 12.26 11.51 9.00
CA ALA A 40 12.45 11.70 7.55
C ALA A 40 11.29 12.52 6.94
N PHE A 41 10.06 12.30 7.39
CA PHE A 41 8.91 13.07 6.93
C PHE A 41 8.96 14.51 7.40
N SER A 42 9.34 14.77 8.66
CA SER A 42 9.59 16.14 9.16
C SER A 42 10.63 16.85 8.31
N PHE A 43 11.77 16.20 8.05
CA PHE A 43 12.81 16.77 7.20
C PHE A 43 12.30 17.05 5.77
N PHE A 44 11.51 16.13 5.19
CA PHE A 44 10.91 16.31 3.87
C PHE A 44 10.01 17.54 3.82
N ILE A 45 9.11 17.69 4.79
CA ILE A 45 8.18 18.84 4.84
C ILE A 45 8.93 20.16 5.00
N GLU A 46 9.90 20.21 5.91
CA GLU A 46 10.64 21.43 6.25
C GLU A 46 11.62 21.86 5.16
N ASN A 47 12.27 20.91 4.49
CA ASN A 47 13.44 21.22 3.64
C ASN A 47 13.24 20.94 2.16
N LEU A 48 12.39 19.98 1.79
CA LEU A 48 12.31 19.47 0.43
C LEU A 48 10.97 19.77 -0.25
N ASN A 49 9.87 19.71 0.48
CA ASN A 49 8.52 19.83 -0.09
C ASN A 49 8.19 21.26 -0.55
N LYS A 50 8.70 22.30 0.13
CA LYS A 50 8.50 23.71 -0.22
C LYS A 50 7.02 24.07 -0.40
N ASP A 51 6.20 23.66 0.54
CA ASP A 51 4.74 23.88 0.60
C ASP A 51 3.92 23.33 -0.59
N LYS A 52 4.49 22.43 -1.37
CA LYS A 52 3.79 21.78 -2.47
C LYS A 52 2.83 20.70 -1.97
N PRO A 53 1.80 20.36 -2.76
CA PRO A 53 1.02 19.16 -2.55
C PRO A 53 1.91 17.91 -2.53
N PHE A 54 1.50 16.89 -1.77
CA PHE A 54 2.24 15.64 -1.67
C PHE A 54 1.33 14.42 -1.65
N ILE A 55 1.90 13.28 -2.00
CA ILE A 55 1.28 11.96 -1.94
C ILE A 55 2.09 11.10 -0.98
N ILE A 56 1.41 10.35 -0.12
CA ILE A 56 2.02 9.29 0.68
C ILE A 56 1.77 7.96 -0.05
N ALA A 57 2.82 7.15 -0.26
CA ALA A 57 2.69 5.84 -0.87
C ALA A 57 3.49 4.81 -0.06
N ALA A 58 2.82 3.78 0.41
CA ALA A 58 3.40 2.80 1.32
C ALA A 58 2.82 1.40 1.10
N HIS A 59 3.64 0.38 1.34
CA HIS A 59 3.24 -1.02 1.25
C HIS A 59 3.73 -1.81 2.47
N SER A 60 2.94 -2.77 2.92
CA SER A 60 3.30 -3.73 3.98
C SER A 60 3.70 -3.02 5.29
N GLN A 61 4.91 -3.24 5.81
CA GLN A 61 5.43 -2.53 6.98
C GLN A 61 5.37 -1.01 6.80
N GLY A 62 5.67 -0.52 5.60
CA GLY A 62 5.52 0.90 5.28
C GLY A 62 4.09 1.39 5.43
N ALA A 63 3.08 0.58 5.08
CA ALA A 63 1.68 0.94 5.26
C ALA A 63 1.27 1.00 6.74
N LEU A 64 1.80 0.11 7.58
CA LEU A 64 1.64 0.20 9.03
C LEU A 64 2.19 1.52 9.59
N HIS A 65 3.35 1.95 9.10
CA HIS A 65 3.93 3.23 9.53
C HIS A 65 3.21 4.43 8.92
N ALA A 66 2.74 4.32 7.68
CA ALA A 66 2.04 5.41 7.00
C ALA A 66 0.72 5.77 7.69
N HIS A 67 -0.09 4.79 8.14
CA HIS A 67 -1.31 5.13 8.85
C HIS A 67 -1.04 5.86 10.18
N ARG A 68 0.01 5.46 10.92
CA ARG A 68 0.47 6.17 12.11
C ARG A 68 0.98 7.58 11.80
N LEU A 69 1.72 7.73 10.71
CA LEU A 69 2.23 9.02 10.23
C LEU A 69 1.09 9.97 9.86
N ILE A 70 0.11 9.47 9.10
CA ILE A 70 -1.07 10.26 8.71
C ILE A 70 -1.82 10.73 9.95
N ASN A 71 -2.11 9.84 10.89
CA ASN A 71 -2.80 10.20 12.13
C ASN A 71 -2.05 11.30 12.91
N LYS A 72 -0.73 11.11 13.13
CA LYS A 72 0.05 11.99 14.01
C LYS A 72 0.44 13.32 13.38
N MET A 73 0.76 13.31 12.09
CA MET A 73 1.42 14.45 11.46
C MET A 73 0.58 15.14 10.38
N VAL A 74 -0.43 14.47 9.83
CA VAL A 74 -1.18 15.01 8.68
C VAL A 74 -2.62 15.30 9.04
N ASP A 75 -3.37 14.31 9.52
CA ASP A 75 -4.84 14.37 9.63
C ASP A 75 -5.35 15.55 10.49
N ASN A 76 -4.68 15.83 11.59
CA ASN A 76 -5.05 16.89 12.55
C ASN A 76 -4.19 18.15 12.41
N THR A 77 -3.52 18.35 11.29
CA THR A 77 -2.67 19.52 11.02
C THR A 77 -3.04 20.17 9.69
N ASP A 78 -2.47 21.34 9.40
CA ASP A 78 -2.65 22.02 8.11
C ASP A 78 -2.06 21.22 6.93
N LEU A 79 -1.22 20.22 7.19
CA LEU A 79 -0.67 19.36 6.14
C LEU A 79 -1.74 18.56 5.40
N LYS A 80 -2.89 18.28 6.03
CA LYS A 80 -4.02 17.64 5.34
C LYS A 80 -4.50 18.41 4.12
N ASN A 81 -4.40 19.74 4.14
CA ASN A 81 -4.82 20.59 3.03
C ASN A 81 -3.87 20.50 1.82
N ARG A 82 -2.72 19.85 1.98
CA ARG A 82 -1.71 19.62 0.94
C ARG A 82 -1.61 18.14 0.56
N LEU A 83 -2.33 17.26 1.27
CA LEU A 83 -2.36 15.83 0.95
C LEU A 83 -3.25 15.60 -0.28
N VAL A 84 -2.64 15.24 -1.41
CA VAL A 84 -3.40 14.82 -2.59
C VAL A 84 -4.13 13.51 -2.27
N CYS A 85 -3.41 12.49 -1.85
CA CYS A 85 -3.96 11.22 -1.36
C CYS A 85 -2.88 10.40 -0.65
N ALA A 86 -3.30 9.33 0.04
CA ALA A 86 -2.40 8.36 0.64
C ALA A 86 -2.74 6.93 0.18
N TYR A 87 -1.80 6.27 -0.50
CA TYR A 87 -1.86 4.85 -0.83
C TYR A 87 -1.24 4.06 0.32
N VAL A 88 -2.08 3.43 1.15
CA VAL A 88 -1.69 2.65 2.34
C VAL A 88 -2.05 1.19 2.08
N ILE A 89 -1.16 0.48 1.38
CA ILE A 89 -1.48 -0.79 0.71
C ILE A 89 -0.84 -1.97 1.44
N GLY A 90 -1.55 -3.11 1.50
CA GLY A 90 -1.01 -4.36 1.99
C GLY A 90 -0.88 -4.46 3.52
N TYR A 91 -1.52 -3.57 4.26
CA TYR A 91 -1.68 -3.70 5.70
C TYR A 91 -3.14 -3.43 6.10
N ILE A 92 -3.58 -4.01 7.21
CA ILE A 92 -4.97 -3.84 7.64
C ILE A 92 -5.21 -2.43 8.16
N ILE A 93 -6.32 -1.82 7.74
CA ILE A 93 -6.96 -0.69 8.40
C ILE A 93 -8.36 -1.18 8.81
N PRO A 94 -8.56 -1.62 10.05
CA PRO A 94 -9.87 -2.10 10.49
C PRO A 94 -10.93 -1.02 10.35
N GLU A 95 -12.04 -1.34 9.70
CA GLU A 95 -13.09 -0.36 9.41
C GLU A 95 -13.63 0.30 10.69
N LYS A 96 -13.74 -0.48 11.76
CA LYS A 96 -14.21 0.00 13.08
C LYS A 96 -13.36 1.08 13.72
N TYR A 97 -12.09 1.23 13.30
CA TYR A 97 -11.17 2.24 13.86
C TYR A 97 -10.93 3.42 12.91
N TYR A 98 -11.52 3.41 11.72
CA TYR A 98 -11.18 4.39 10.70
C TYR A 98 -11.45 5.82 11.14
N GLU A 99 -12.64 6.08 11.66
CA GLU A 99 -13.06 7.43 12.09
C GLU A 99 -12.25 7.94 13.30
N ASP A 100 -11.83 7.03 14.20
CA ASP A 100 -10.97 7.38 15.34
C ASP A 100 -9.52 7.67 14.89
N LEU A 101 -9.06 6.97 13.84
CA LEU A 101 -7.71 7.18 13.30
C LEU A 101 -7.62 8.40 12.39
N PHE A 102 -8.65 8.66 11.61
CA PHE A 102 -8.62 9.66 10.53
C PHE A 102 -9.90 10.49 10.50
N PRO A 103 -10.17 11.29 11.55
CA PRO A 103 -11.41 12.06 11.64
C PRO A 103 -11.55 13.14 10.56
N ASN A 104 -10.46 13.53 9.90
CA ASN A 104 -10.45 14.58 8.88
C ASN A 104 -10.02 14.08 7.48
N THR A 105 -9.67 12.80 7.33
CA THR A 105 -9.23 12.22 6.05
C THR A 105 -10.23 11.17 5.59
N ILE A 106 -10.82 11.36 4.43
CA ILE A 106 -11.89 10.48 3.93
C ILE A 106 -11.35 9.14 3.40
N LYS A 107 -12.19 8.10 3.44
CA LYS A 107 -11.98 6.86 2.65
C LYS A 107 -12.23 7.18 1.19
N SER A 108 -11.31 6.81 0.31
CA SER A 108 -11.52 6.97 -1.13
C SER A 108 -12.65 6.08 -1.63
N SER A 109 -13.55 6.64 -2.40
CA SER A 109 -14.69 5.97 -3.04
C SER A 109 -14.82 6.27 -4.54
N SER A 110 -13.94 7.12 -5.07
CA SER A 110 -13.89 7.50 -6.48
C SER A 110 -12.44 7.63 -6.96
N PHE A 111 -12.27 7.54 -8.29
CA PHE A 111 -10.94 7.61 -8.93
C PHE A 111 -10.24 8.97 -8.77
N ASN A 112 -10.98 10.01 -8.47
CA ASN A 112 -10.49 11.40 -8.38
C ASN A 112 -10.68 12.04 -7.00
N ASP A 113 -11.04 11.29 -5.97
CA ASP A 113 -11.07 11.81 -4.60
C ASP A 113 -9.69 12.30 -4.18
N THR A 114 -9.64 13.43 -3.47
CA THR A 114 -8.42 14.00 -2.90
C THR A 114 -8.53 14.15 -1.39
N GLY A 115 -7.41 14.35 -0.69
CA GLY A 115 -7.39 14.38 0.77
C GLY A 115 -7.86 13.05 1.40
N CYS A 116 -7.57 11.93 0.76
CA CYS A 116 -8.16 10.64 1.09
C CYS A 116 -7.12 9.53 1.29
N ILE A 117 -7.56 8.44 1.95
CA ILE A 117 -6.80 7.20 2.07
C ILE A 117 -7.36 6.17 1.09
N ILE A 118 -6.46 5.54 0.36
CA ILE A 118 -6.69 4.42 -0.54
C ILE A 118 -5.98 3.21 0.05
N SER A 119 -6.69 2.12 0.25
CA SER A 119 -6.12 0.91 0.84
C SER A 119 -6.69 -0.32 0.15
N TRP A 120 -5.93 -1.38 0.08
CA TRP A 120 -6.38 -2.74 -0.21
C TRP A 120 -5.37 -3.75 0.27
N SER A 121 -5.79 -4.99 0.35
CA SER A 121 -4.95 -6.15 0.61
C SER A 121 -5.47 -7.31 -0.20
N SER A 122 -4.66 -7.80 -1.14
CA SER A 122 -5.10 -8.74 -2.17
C SER A 122 -5.00 -10.19 -1.73
N VAL A 123 -5.98 -10.98 -2.11
CA VAL A 123 -6.03 -12.43 -1.88
C VAL A 123 -6.64 -13.14 -3.11
N VAL A 124 -6.45 -14.44 -3.18
CA VAL A 124 -7.18 -15.25 -4.15
C VAL A 124 -8.65 -15.35 -3.73
N GLU A 125 -9.56 -15.38 -4.71
CA GLU A 125 -11.00 -15.57 -4.48
C GLU A 125 -11.28 -16.70 -3.48
N GLY A 126 -12.07 -16.40 -2.46
CA GLY A 126 -12.44 -17.33 -1.38
C GLY A 126 -11.37 -17.57 -0.32
N PHE A 127 -10.20 -16.96 -0.40
CA PHE A 127 -9.19 -17.06 0.64
C PHE A 127 -9.60 -16.31 1.91
N LYS A 128 -9.40 -16.95 3.06
CA LYS A 128 -9.74 -16.37 4.37
C LYS A 128 -8.52 -16.28 5.27
N ARG A 129 -8.21 -15.10 5.76
CA ARG A 129 -7.20 -14.86 6.79
C ARG A 129 -7.76 -15.23 8.18
N ASN A 130 -8.14 -16.48 8.36
CA ASN A 130 -8.75 -16.95 9.61
C ASN A 130 -7.70 -17.05 10.71
N ARG A 131 -8.01 -16.48 11.89
CA ARG A 131 -7.24 -16.59 13.14
C ARG A 131 -5.84 -15.97 13.14
N GLU A 132 -5.38 -15.40 12.06
CA GLU A 132 -4.12 -14.68 12.06
C GLU A 132 -4.27 -13.38 12.86
N LYS A 133 -3.26 -13.10 13.68
CA LYS A 133 -3.18 -11.90 14.50
C LYS A 133 -1.97 -11.08 14.07
N THR A 134 -2.10 -9.79 14.11
CA THR A 134 -1.00 -8.87 13.83
C THR A 134 -1.00 -7.71 14.81
N LEU A 135 0.15 -7.10 14.99
CA LEU A 135 0.26 -5.85 15.72
C LEU A 135 -0.42 -4.73 14.92
N PHE A 136 -1.18 -3.90 15.60
CA PHE A 136 -1.83 -2.73 15.03
C PHE A 136 -1.63 -1.54 15.96
N TRP A 137 -1.17 -0.43 15.40
CA TRP A 137 -0.97 0.79 16.16
C TRP A 137 -2.26 1.62 16.19
N LYS A 138 -2.58 2.14 17.37
CA LYS A 138 -3.66 3.12 17.61
C LYS A 138 -3.13 4.30 18.44
N PRO A 139 -3.83 5.43 18.50
CA PRO A 139 -3.41 6.56 19.33
C PRO A 139 -3.15 6.19 20.81
N GLU A 140 -3.93 5.24 21.35
CA GLU A 140 -3.78 4.74 22.71
C GLU A 140 -2.61 3.75 22.87
N GLY A 141 -1.98 3.33 21.78
CA GLY A 141 -0.86 2.39 21.77
C GLY A 141 -1.06 1.15 20.88
N TRP A 142 -0.14 0.21 21.02
CA TRP A 142 -0.19 -1.04 20.25
C TRP A 142 -1.30 -1.99 20.73
N SER A 143 -2.06 -2.52 19.81
CA SER A 143 -3.01 -3.61 20.01
C SER A 143 -2.65 -4.83 19.16
N VAL A 144 -3.28 -5.96 19.48
CA VAL A 144 -3.20 -7.19 18.69
C VAL A 144 -4.56 -7.40 18.05
N GLU A 145 -4.61 -7.30 16.73
CA GLU A 145 -5.86 -7.37 15.97
C GLU A 145 -5.93 -8.66 15.15
N LEU A 146 -7.15 -9.14 14.93
CA LEU A 146 -7.41 -10.24 13.99
C LEU A 146 -7.35 -9.73 12.56
N MET A 147 -6.62 -10.42 11.70
CA MET A 147 -6.55 -10.08 10.26
C MET A 147 -7.84 -10.44 9.50
N SER A 148 -8.73 -11.20 10.12
CA SER A 148 -10.04 -11.57 9.54
C SER A 148 -11.14 -10.55 9.75
N GLN A 149 -10.87 -9.45 10.49
CA GLN A 149 -11.86 -8.39 10.66
C GLN A 149 -12.03 -7.58 9.37
N ARG A 150 -13.20 -6.95 9.18
CA ARG A 150 -13.45 -6.10 8.02
C ARG A 150 -12.48 -4.93 7.98
N ILE A 151 -11.86 -4.74 6.84
CA ILE A 151 -10.88 -3.68 6.57
C ILE A 151 -11.40 -2.67 5.56
N VAL A 152 -10.89 -1.44 5.64
CA VAL A 152 -11.12 -0.43 4.62
C VAL A 152 -10.37 -0.81 3.36
N SER A 153 -11.07 -0.83 2.23
CA SER A 153 -10.47 -1.12 0.93
C SER A 153 -11.14 -0.36 -0.20
N THR A 154 -10.35 -0.09 -1.22
CA THR A 154 -10.76 0.47 -2.51
C THR A 154 -10.32 -0.50 -3.60
N ASN A 155 -11.21 -0.85 -4.54
CA ASN A 155 -10.85 -1.70 -5.67
C ASN A 155 -9.99 -0.89 -6.67
N PRO A 156 -8.74 -1.27 -6.96
CA PRO A 156 -7.84 -0.49 -7.81
C PRO A 156 -8.16 -0.54 -9.32
N PHE A 157 -9.17 -1.29 -9.74
CA PHE A 157 -9.66 -1.25 -11.11
C PHE A 157 -10.83 -0.27 -11.30
N SER A 158 -11.78 -0.26 -10.37
CA SER A 158 -12.93 0.65 -10.40
C SER A 158 -12.70 1.94 -9.62
N TRP A 159 -11.83 1.91 -8.61
CA TRP A 159 -11.61 2.97 -7.60
C TRP A 159 -12.84 3.21 -6.72
N THR A 160 -13.71 2.21 -6.63
CA THR A 160 -14.92 2.20 -5.79
C THR A 160 -14.76 1.23 -4.60
N ASN A 161 -15.75 1.25 -3.70
CA ASN A 161 -15.76 0.41 -2.50
C ASN A 161 -16.87 -0.64 -2.56
N ASP A 162 -17.46 -0.88 -3.75
CA ASP A 162 -18.48 -1.90 -3.98
C ASP A 162 -17.87 -3.29 -4.23
N ASP A 163 -18.74 -4.31 -4.24
CA ASP A 163 -18.40 -5.72 -4.43
C ASP A 163 -18.50 -6.19 -5.89
N GLY A 164 -18.54 -5.27 -6.84
CA GLY A 164 -18.49 -5.60 -8.27
C GLY A 164 -17.17 -6.25 -8.67
N TRP A 165 -17.24 -7.20 -9.61
CA TRP A 165 -16.06 -7.75 -10.26
C TRP A 165 -15.62 -6.86 -11.40
N TYR A 166 -14.39 -6.37 -11.33
CA TYR A 166 -13.81 -5.45 -12.29
C TYR A 166 -12.53 -6.01 -12.88
N ALA A 167 -12.37 -5.84 -14.19
CA ALA A 167 -11.15 -6.16 -14.92
C ALA A 167 -10.52 -4.88 -15.47
N ASP A 168 -9.25 -4.94 -15.82
CA ASP A 168 -8.58 -3.84 -16.52
C ASP A 168 -8.93 -3.85 -18.02
N ASP A 169 -10.12 -3.39 -18.38
CA ASP A 169 -10.63 -3.33 -19.75
C ASP A 169 -9.78 -2.42 -20.67
N LYS A 170 -9.02 -1.52 -20.09
CA LYS A 170 -8.22 -0.52 -20.82
C LYS A 170 -6.76 -0.91 -20.95
N ASN A 171 -6.39 -2.14 -20.60
CA ASN A 171 -4.99 -2.62 -20.62
C ASN A 171 -4.01 -1.68 -19.90
N LYS A 172 -4.42 -1.09 -18.80
CA LYS A 172 -3.63 -0.16 -18.01
C LYS A 172 -2.67 -0.87 -17.06
N SER A 173 -2.94 -2.11 -16.72
CA SER A 173 -2.06 -2.90 -15.87
C SER A 173 -0.81 -3.29 -16.63
N ILE A 174 0.30 -2.77 -16.18
CA ILE A 174 1.61 -2.99 -16.78
C ILE A 174 2.54 -3.50 -15.70
N ILE A 175 3.09 -4.69 -15.88
CA ILE A 175 4.26 -5.12 -15.09
C ILE A 175 5.53 -4.65 -15.77
N ASN A 176 6.40 -4.15 -14.92
CA ASN A 176 7.78 -3.98 -15.26
C ASN A 176 8.45 -5.37 -15.31
N LYS A 177 8.60 -5.93 -16.50
CA LYS A 177 9.36 -7.15 -16.68
C LYS A 177 10.84 -6.76 -16.83
N ALA A 178 11.57 -6.78 -15.72
CA ALA A 178 13.01 -6.79 -15.81
C ALA A 178 13.40 -8.10 -16.50
N GLN A 179 13.78 -8.02 -17.79
CA GLN A 179 14.44 -9.14 -18.44
C GLN A 179 15.76 -9.36 -17.72
N ASN A 180 15.93 -10.54 -17.12
CA ASN A 180 17.12 -10.97 -16.39
C ASN A 180 17.41 -10.15 -15.11
N TYR A 181 16.46 -10.11 -14.18
CA TYR A 181 16.75 -9.67 -12.82
C TYR A 181 17.51 -10.80 -12.11
N ASP A 182 18.84 -10.72 -12.11
CA ASP A 182 19.64 -11.56 -11.23
C ASP A 182 19.64 -10.94 -9.84
N PHE A 183 19.03 -11.63 -8.87
CA PHE A 183 19.00 -11.20 -7.47
C PHE A 183 20.39 -11.11 -6.86
N THR A 184 21.39 -11.73 -7.46
CA THR A 184 22.79 -11.66 -7.01
C THR A 184 23.43 -10.32 -7.33
N ASP A 185 22.95 -9.56 -8.31
CA ASP A 185 23.42 -8.20 -8.62
C ASP A 185 23.19 -7.18 -7.49
N ARG A 186 22.31 -7.48 -6.52
CA ARG A 186 22.12 -6.63 -5.33
C ARG A 186 23.31 -6.67 -4.36
N LEU A 187 24.14 -7.68 -4.44
CA LEU A 187 25.29 -7.88 -3.55
C LEU A 187 26.61 -7.39 -4.16
N SER A 188 26.64 -7.04 -5.44
CA SER A 188 27.81 -6.46 -6.07
C SER A 188 27.82 -4.94 -5.85
N SER A 189 28.87 -4.44 -5.22
CA SER A 189 29.11 -3.01 -4.98
C SER A 189 29.43 -2.19 -6.24
N GLU A 190 29.41 -2.80 -7.41
CA GLU A 190 29.62 -2.13 -8.69
C GLU A 190 28.29 -1.81 -9.35
N HIS A 191 27.79 -0.61 -9.12
CA HIS A 191 26.77 -0.01 -9.95
C HIS A 191 27.36 0.30 -11.34
N THR A 192 27.57 -0.72 -12.14
CA THR A 192 27.81 -0.51 -13.56
C THR A 192 26.52 0.04 -14.14
N GLY A 193 26.53 1.30 -14.55
CA GLY A 193 25.40 2.06 -15.07
C GLY A 193 24.84 1.58 -16.41
N ALA A 194 24.74 0.28 -16.62
CA ALA A 194 23.99 -0.30 -17.72
C ALA A 194 22.52 -0.02 -17.49
N LYS A 195 21.99 0.96 -18.21
CA LYS A 195 20.54 1.17 -18.37
C LYS A 195 19.95 -0.10 -19.00
N LYS A 196 19.62 -1.12 -18.18
CA LYS A 196 18.75 -2.20 -18.62
C LYS A 196 17.41 -1.55 -18.94
N SER A 197 17.01 -1.58 -20.20
CA SER A 197 15.71 -1.10 -20.63
C SER A 197 14.65 -1.96 -19.93
N ILE A 198 13.90 -1.32 -19.06
CA ILE A 198 12.81 -1.96 -18.35
C ILE A 198 11.66 -2.06 -19.33
N GLY A 199 11.41 -3.26 -19.87
CA GLY A 199 10.27 -3.53 -20.72
C GLY A 199 8.98 -3.52 -19.90
N LEU A 200 7.99 -2.76 -20.32
CA LEU A 200 6.64 -2.79 -19.74
C LEU A 200 5.89 -3.97 -20.39
N THR A 201 5.41 -4.90 -19.59
CA THR A 201 4.56 -6.00 -20.05
C THR A 201 3.16 -5.81 -19.49
N ARG A 202 2.16 -5.89 -20.37
CA ARG A 202 0.75 -5.86 -19.93
C ARG A 202 0.46 -7.08 -19.06
N ILE A 203 -0.19 -6.84 -17.93
CA ILE A 203 -0.82 -7.88 -17.12
C ILE A 203 -2.28 -7.92 -17.52
N GLN A 204 -2.74 -9.09 -17.89
CA GLN A 204 -4.11 -9.36 -18.31
C GLN A 204 -4.57 -10.69 -17.75
N GLY A 205 -5.86 -10.94 -17.83
CA GLY A 205 -6.45 -12.23 -17.53
C GLY A 205 -6.76 -12.44 -16.04
N PHE A 206 -7.11 -11.37 -15.36
CA PHE A 206 -7.70 -11.44 -14.03
C PHE A 206 -8.69 -10.30 -13.81
N ASP A 207 -9.61 -10.52 -12.94
CA ASP A 207 -10.53 -9.55 -12.37
C ASP A 207 -10.45 -9.58 -10.84
N CYS A 208 -10.95 -8.52 -10.21
CA CYS A 208 -10.97 -8.42 -8.77
C CYS A 208 -12.25 -7.76 -8.25
N SER A 209 -12.60 -8.11 -7.02
CA SER A 209 -13.77 -7.62 -6.29
C SER A 209 -13.43 -7.43 -4.81
N LEU A 210 -14.11 -6.53 -4.13
CA LEU A 210 -14.01 -6.44 -2.69
C LEU A 210 -14.97 -7.45 -2.04
N ASN A 211 -14.45 -8.24 -1.12
CA ASN A 211 -15.27 -9.15 -0.33
C ASN A 211 -16.08 -8.36 0.71
N ASN A 212 -17.39 -8.48 0.68
CA ASN A 212 -18.30 -7.71 1.54
C ASN A 212 -18.12 -7.96 3.05
N GLU A 213 -17.66 -9.16 3.45
CA GLU A 213 -17.50 -9.50 4.86
C GLU A 213 -16.16 -9.00 5.41
N SER A 214 -15.10 -9.20 4.65
CA SER A 214 -13.72 -8.94 5.11
C SER A 214 -13.13 -7.64 4.58
N GLY A 215 -13.63 -7.11 3.48
CA GLY A 215 -13.00 -6.00 2.77
C GLY A 215 -11.73 -6.39 2.00
N LEU A 216 -11.32 -7.67 2.00
CA LEU A 216 -10.17 -8.11 1.22
C LEU A 216 -10.44 -7.98 -0.28
N LEU A 217 -9.42 -7.62 -1.05
CA LEU A 217 -9.48 -7.57 -2.50
C LEU A 217 -9.26 -8.97 -3.07
N GLU A 218 -10.34 -9.64 -3.41
CA GLU A 218 -10.29 -10.96 -4.04
C GLU A 218 -9.94 -10.84 -5.52
N ALA A 219 -9.06 -11.71 -6.00
CA ALA A 219 -8.66 -11.77 -7.39
C ALA A 219 -8.81 -13.20 -7.94
N ARG A 220 -9.22 -13.31 -9.22
CA ARG A 220 -9.39 -14.57 -9.94
C ARG A 220 -9.02 -14.42 -11.42
N GLY A 221 -8.83 -15.52 -12.11
CA GLY A 221 -8.53 -15.57 -13.54
C GLY A 221 -7.21 -16.26 -13.86
N ALA A 222 -6.89 -16.38 -15.15
CA ALA A 222 -5.78 -17.19 -15.63
C ALA A 222 -4.40 -16.78 -15.08
N LEU A 223 -4.19 -15.47 -14.86
CA LEU A 223 -2.97 -14.99 -14.24
C LEU A 223 -2.88 -15.44 -12.77
N ILE A 224 -3.96 -15.32 -12.04
CA ILE A 224 -4.04 -15.72 -10.64
C ILE A 224 -3.84 -17.22 -10.50
N ASP A 225 -4.45 -18.01 -11.40
CA ASP A 225 -4.24 -19.46 -11.45
C ASP A 225 -2.79 -19.85 -11.75
N SER A 226 -2.07 -19.01 -12.48
CA SER A 226 -0.63 -19.22 -12.69
C SER A 226 0.18 -18.91 -11.42
N ILE A 227 -0.19 -17.89 -10.66
CA ILE A 227 0.42 -17.54 -9.37
C ILE A 227 0.17 -18.66 -8.34
N LYS A 228 -1.04 -19.23 -8.31
CA LYS A 228 -1.38 -20.37 -7.44
C LYS A 228 -0.46 -21.58 -7.59
N LYS A 229 0.16 -21.75 -8.75
CA LYS A 229 1.12 -22.85 -9.02
C LYS A 229 2.51 -22.60 -8.45
N MET A 230 2.79 -21.42 -7.93
CA MET A 230 4.09 -21.12 -7.34
C MET A 230 4.30 -21.95 -6.07
N LYS A 231 5.55 -22.43 -5.88
CA LYS A 231 5.93 -23.18 -4.68
C LYS A 231 5.72 -22.32 -3.43
N TYR A 232 5.10 -22.91 -2.42
CA TYR A 232 4.76 -22.25 -1.15
C TYR A 232 3.71 -21.13 -1.21
N PHE A 233 2.98 -21.01 -2.30
CA PHE A 233 1.86 -20.08 -2.37
C PHE A 233 0.70 -20.57 -1.47
N ASN A 234 0.20 -19.71 -0.62
CA ASN A 234 -0.83 -20.01 0.38
C ASN A 234 -2.21 -19.38 0.10
N GLY A 235 -2.34 -18.61 -0.96
CA GLY A 235 -3.58 -17.88 -1.30
C GLY A 235 -3.53 -16.37 -0.98
N ASP A 236 -2.53 -15.91 -0.23
CA ASP A 236 -2.32 -14.50 0.04
C ASP A 236 -1.50 -13.86 -1.08
N LEU A 237 -2.05 -12.83 -1.74
CA LEU A 237 -1.41 -12.10 -2.83
C LEU A 237 -0.60 -10.89 -2.36
N HIS A 238 -0.36 -10.77 -1.06
CA HIS A 238 0.37 -9.65 -0.47
C HIS A 238 1.66 -9.24 -1.22
N PRO A 239 2.53 -10.16 -1.69
CA PRO A 239 3.72 -9.77 -2.45
C PRO A 239 3.41 -9.10 -3.79
N PHE A 240 2.18 -9.24 -4.27
CA PHE A 240 1.71 -8.76 -5.57
C PHE A 240 0.78 -7.54 -5.47
N ASP A 241 0.45 -7.07 -4.26
CA ASP A 241 -0.50 -5.97 -4.02
C ASP A 241 -0.25 -4.73 -4.90
N ILE A 242 1.00 -4.37 -5.14
CA ILE A 242 1.37 -3.23 -6.00
C ILE A 242 1.56 -3.70 -7.45
N MET A 243 2.18 -4.86 -7.65
CA MET A 243 2.61 -5.29 -8.99
C MET A 243 1.43 -5.58 -9.89
N LEU A 244 0.36 -6.20 -9.37
CA LEU A 244 -0.85 -6.51 -10.14
C LEU A 244 -1.56 -5.24 -10.66
N PHE A 245 -1.42 -4.13 -9.96
CA PHE A 245 -2.14 -2.89 -10.24
C PHE A 245 -1.24 -1.72 -10.66
N TRP A 246 0.01 -2.00 -11.04
CA TRP A 246 1.00 -0.96 -11.31
C TRP A 246 0.53 0.05 -12.37
N GLY A 247 -0.09 -0.41 -13.47
CA GLY A 247 -0.55 0.46 -14.53
C GLY A 247 -1.72 1.34 -14.12
N THR A 248 -2.69 0.77 -13.39
CA THR A 248 -3.85 1.52 -12.88
C THR A 248 -3.44 2.53 -11.83
N LEU A 249 -2.48 2.17 -10.95
CA LEU A 249 -1.89 3.09 -9.97
C LEU A 249 -1.25 4.31 -10.63
N ARG A 250 -0.43 4.09 -11.65
CA ARG A 250 0.24 5.19 -12.38
C ARG A 250 -0.76 6.17 -12.96
N GLN A 251 -1.85 5.68 -13.57
CA GLN A 251 -2.88 6.54 -14.13
C GLN A 251 -3.65 7.25 -12.99
N ASN A 252 -4.02 6.54 -11.94
CA ASN A 252 -4.79 7.11 -10.85
C ASN A 252 -4.03 8.20 -10.07
N ILE A 253 -2.71 8.06 -9.91
CA ILE A 253 -1.87 9.13 -9.34
C ILE A 253 -2.03 10.41 -10.14
N LYS A 254 -2.01 10.32 -11.47
CA LYS A 254 -2.20 11.47 -12.34
C LYS A 254 -3.62 12.05 -12.22
N ASP A 255 -4.64 11.19 -12.27
CA ASP A 255 -6.04 11.62 -12.18
C ASP A 255 -6.31 12.40 -10.87
N ARG A 256 -5.72 11.97 -9.75
CA ARG A 256 -5.87 12.63 -8.45
C ARG A 256 -5.06 13.93 -8.34
N ILE A 257 -3.88 14.00 -8.96
CA ILE A 257 -3.12 15.26 -9.06
C ILE A 257 -3.91 16.27 -9.87
N ASP A 258 -4.44 15.88 -11.04
CA ASP A 258 -5.23 16.73 -11.91
C ASP A 258 -6.55 17.20 -11.22
N ALA A 259 -7.11 16.40 -10.31
CA ALA A 259 -8.29 16.79 -9.53
C ALA A 259 -7.98 17.69 -8.33
N PHE A 260 -6.74 17.66 -7.84
CA PHE A 260 -6.32 18.44 -6.68
C PHE A 260 -5.92 19.88 -7.05
N ILE A 261 -5.38 20.08 -8.25
CA ILE A 261 -4.90 21.38 -8.76
C ILE A 261 -6.06 22.18 -9.36
#